data_0f07510ce49ef9ff6f58e98e48e319bd
#
_entry.id   0f07510ce49ef9ff6f58e98e48e319bd
#
_cell.length_a   1.000
_cell.length_b   1.000
_cell.length_c   1.000
_cell.angle_alpha   90.00
_cell.angle_beta   90.00
_cell.angle_gamma   90.00
#
_symmetry.space_group_name_H-M   'P 1'
#
loop_
_entity.id
_entity.type
_entity.pdbx_description
1 polymer ?
#
loop_
_entity_poly.entity_id
_entity_poly.type
_entity_poly.pdbx_seq_one_letter_code
_entity_poly.pdbx_strand_id
1 'polypeptide(L)'
;MIESVESFLARLKKRDPDQPEFHQAVEEVLRSLWPFLEANPHYLTSGILERICEPERAVVFRVSWVDDQGKVQVNRGFRIQMNSAIGPYKGGLRFHPSVNMGVLKFLAFEQTFKNSLTSLPMGGGKGGSDFDPKGKSDAEVMRFCQAFMSELYRHIGADVDVPAGDIGVGAREIGFLFGQYKRLSNQFTSVLTGKGMTYGGSLIRPEATGFGCVYFAEEMLKRREQTVEGKRVAISGSGNVAQYAARKVMDLGGKVISLSDSEGTLYCEAGLSEEQWLALLELKNVKRGRISELAAAFGLEFRAGQHPWSLPCDIALPCATQNELDAEAAHTLLRNGCVCVAEGANMPTTLEAVDIFIEAGILFAPGKASNAGGVAVSGLEMSQNAMRLLWTAGEVDSKLHAIMQSIHHACVHYGEENGRINYVKGANIAGFVKVADAMLAQGVV
;
A
#
# COMPACT_ATOMS: atom_id res chain seq x y z
N MET A 1 -35.99 8.77 7.78
CA MET A 1 -35.55 8.59 6.38
C MET A 1 -34.08 8.21 6.41
N ILE A 2 -33.70 7.15 5.71
CA ILE A 2 -32.29 6.82 5.51
C ILE A 2 -31.70 7.95 4.67
N GLU A 3 -30.57 8.49 5.09
CA GLU A 3 -29.86 9.57 4.39
C GLU A 3 -29.33 9.08 3.05
N SER A 4 -29.24 9.93 2.03
CA SER A 4 -28.57 9.59 0.77
C SER A 4 -27.06 9.82 0.86
N VAL A 5 -26.29 9.15 -0.01
CA VAL A 5 -24.83 9.32 -0.09
C VAL A 5 -24.46 10.78 -0.37
N GLU A 6 -25.22 11.47 -1.23
CA GLU A 6 -25.00 12.89 -1.56
C GLU A 6 -25.17 13.79 -0.33
N SER A 7 -26.19 13.54 0.49
CA SER A 7 -26.43 14.29 1.71
C SER A 7 -25.31 14.09 2.74
N PHE A 8 -24.89 12.84 2.92
CA PHE A 8 -23.74 12.52 3.79
C PHE A 8 -22.46 13.23 3.33
N LEU A 9 -22.13 13.12 2.04
CA LEU A 9 -20.93 13.75 1.48
C LEU A 9 -20.98 15.28 1.57
N ALA A 10 -22.15 15.88 1.38
CA ALA A 10 -22.32 17.33 1.54
C ALA A 10 -22.03 17.78 2.97
N ARG A 11 -22.49 17.02 3.99
CA ARG A 11 -22.18 17.28 5.40
C ARG A 11 -20.68 17.13 5.69
N LEU A 12 -20.05 16.09 5.16
CA LEU A 12 -18.63 15.85 5.32
C LEU A 12 -17.80 17.00 4.73
N LYS A 13 -18.09 17.40 3.48
CA LYS A 13 -17.43 18.52 2.79
C LYS A 13 -17.60 19.84 3.54
N LYS A 14 -18.76 20.06 4.14
CA LYS A 14 -19.02 21.27 4.96
C LYS A 14 -18.21 21.28 6.25
N ARG A 15 -17.98 20.12 6.87
CA ARG A 15 -17.21 20.00 8.11
C ARG A 15 -15.72 20.19 7.90
N ASP A 16 -15.18 19.66 6.81
CA ASP A 16 -13.75 19.64 6.48
C ASP A 16 -13.47 20.35 5.13
N PRO A 17 -13.74 21.65 4.98
CA PRO A 17 -13.78 22.30 3.65
C PRO A 17 -12.45 22.28 2.89
N ASP A 18 -11.31 22.21 3.59
CA ASP A 18 -9.97 22.33 3.04
C ASP A 18 -9.27 20.95 2.86
N GLN A 19 -10.04 19.85 2.71
CA GLN A 19 -9.50 18.49 2.63
C GLN A 19 -9.98 17.72 1.37
N PRO A 20 -9.71 18.22 0.14
CA PRO A 20 -10.27 17.66 -1.07
C PRO A 20 -9.86 16.21 -1.32
N GLU A 21 -8.61 15.82 -0.99
CA GLU A 21 -8.13 14.45 -1.14
C GLU A 21 -8.89 13.47 -0.22
N PHE A 22 -9.21 13.91 1.00
CA PHE A 22 -10.00 13.11 1.92
C PHE A 22 -11.46 12.97 1.43
N HIS A 23 -12.05 14.04 0.91
CA HIS A 23 -13.42 14.00 0.35
C HIS A 23 -13.51 13.00 -0.81
N GLN A 24 -12.53 13.03 -1.71
CA GLN A 24 -12.48 12.10 -2.86
C GLN A 24 -12.41 10.65 -2.38
N ALA A 25 -11.53 10.33 -1.46
CA ALA A 25 -11.36 8.97 -0.96
C ALA A 25 -12.64 8.45 -0.26
N VAL A 26 -13.28 9.28 0.56
CA VAL A 26 -14.54 8.90 1.21
C VAL A 26 -15.64 8.72 0.18
N GLU A 27 -15.76 9.60 -0.82
CA GLU A 27 -16.75 9.50 -1.90
C GLU A 27 -16.59 8.20 -2.70
N GLU A 28 -15.37 7.85 -3.12
CA GLU A 28 -15.08 6.61 -3.86
C GLU A 28 -15.48 5.37 -3.07
N VAL A 29 -15.11 5.31 -1.80
CA VAL A 29 -15.45 4.17 -0.95
C VAL A 29 -16.96 4.10 -0.70
N LEU A 30 -17.60 5.20 -0.30
CA LEU A 30 -19.02 5.20 0.03
C LEU A 30 -19.93 4.92 -1.16
N ARG A 31 -19.61 5.43 -2.35
CA ARG A 31 -20.39 5.11 -3.56
C ARG A 31 -20.39 3.61 -3.85
N SER A 32 -19.27 2.95 -3.66
CA SER A 32 -19.17 1.50 -3.84
C SER A 32 -19.87 0.69 -2.73
N LEU A 33 -19.92 1.24 -1.51
CA LEU A 33 -20.56 0.61 -0.35
C LEU A 33 -22.08 0.84 -0.29
N TRP A 34 -22.59 1.92 -0.88
CA TRP A 34 -23.95 2.41 -0.63
C TRP A 34 -25.04 1.38 -0.89
N PRO A 35 -25.04 0.62 -2.01
CA PRO A 35 -26.03 -0.44 -2.22
C PRO A 35 -26.01 -1.53 -1.13
N PHE A 36 -24.83 -1.85 -0.60
CA PHE A 36 -24.68 -2.79 0.51
C PHE A 36 -25.25 -2.21 1.82
N LEU A 37 -25.02 -0.92 2.08
CA LEU A 37 -25.53 -0.22 3.26
C LEU A 37 -27.06 -0.10 3.24
N GLU A 38 -27.66 0.16 2.11
CA GLU A 38 -29.13 0.17 1.94
C GLU A 38 -29.75 -1.20 2.20
N ALA A 39 -29.07 -2.27 1.79
CA ALA A 39 -29.47 -3.64 2.09
C ALA A 39 -29.23 -4.03 3.56
N ASN A 40 -28.37 -3.29 4.28
CA ASN A 40 -28.00 -3.52 5.68
C ASN A 40 -28.15 -2.23 6.52
N PRO A 41 -29.40 -1.74 6.72
CA PRO A 41 -29.66 -0.40 7.25
C PRO A 41 -29.17 -0.17 8.70
N HIS A 42 -28.86 -1.22 9.44
CA HIS A 42 -28.30 -1.10 10.79
C HIS A 42 -26.95 -0.36 10.80
N TYR A 43 -26.14 -0.44 9.75
CA TYR A 43 -24.92 0.36 9.63
C TYR A 43 -25.20 1.86 9.44
N LEU A 44 -26.27 2.21 8.73
CA LEU A 44 -26.69 3.61 8.50
C LEU A 44 -27.30 4.24 9.75
N THR A 45 -28.01 3.46 10.57
CA THR A 45 -28.75 3.97 11.75
C THR A 45 -27.91 3.99 13.03
N SER A 46 -26.73 3.41 13.03
CA SER A 46 -25.86 3.26 14.22
C SER A 46 -24.73 4.32 14.30
N GLY A 47 -24.70 5.30 13.39
CA GLY A 47 -23.66 6.33 13.36
C GLY A 47 -22.26 5.81 13.00
N ILE A 48 -22.19 4.64 12.36
CA ILE A 48 -20.89 4.03 11.96
C ILE A 48 -20.20 4.86 10.89
N LEU A 49 -20.94 5.38 9.92
CA LEU A 49 -20.35 6.17 8.83
C LEU A 49 -19.71 7.46 9.33
N GLU A 50 -20.36 8.16 10.23
CA GLU A 50 -19.81 9.35 10.86
C GLU A 50 -18.52 9.05 11.62
N ARG A 51 -18.52 7.98 12.39
CA ARG A 51 -17.38 7.55 13.22
C ARG A 51 -16.20 7.05 12.39
N ILE A 52 -16.45 6.28 11.33
CA ILE A 52 -15.37 5.73 10.50
C ILE A 52 -14.72 6.81 9.62
N CYS A 53 -15.44 7.90 9.32
CA CYS A 53 -14.93 9.05 8.58
C CYS A 53 -14.27 10.12 9.47
N GLU A 54 -14.34 9.99 10.82
CA GLU A 54 -13.70 10.90 11.75
C GLU A 54 -12.55 10.20 12.47
N PRO A 55 -11.32 10.76 12.45
CA PRO A 55 -10.22 10.21 13.23
C PRO A 55 -10.55 10.16 14.73
N GLU A 56 -10.21 9.08 15.40
CA GLU A 56 -10.29 9.01 16.87
C GLU A 56 -9.37 10.06 17.51
N ARG A 57 -8.23 10.36 16.88
CA ARG A 57 -7.30 11.41 17.27
C ARG A 57 -6.49 11.94 16.10
N ALA A 58 -6.22 13.25 16.13
CA ALA A 58 -5.23 13.90 15.29
C ALA A 58 -4.21 14.65 16.17
N VAL A 59 -2.95 14.28 16.07
CA VAL A 59 -1.85 14.94 16.80
C VAL A 59 -1.05 15.78 15.83
N VAL A 60 -0.94 17.07 16.12
CA VAL A 60 -0.13 18.01 15.33
C VAL A 60 0.91 18.64 16.27
N PHE A 61 2.17 18.63 15.86
CA PHE A 61 3.26 19.13 16.68
C PHE A 61 4.33 19.83 15.84
N ARG A 62 5.07 20.71 16.50
CA ARG A 62 6.24 21.38 15.92
C ARG A 62 7.47 20.52 16.05
N VAL A 63 8.25 20.40 14.94
CA VAL A 63 9.54 19.72 14.91
C VAL A 63 10.63 20.77 14.68
N SER A 64 11.37 21.12 15.71
CA SER A 64 12.51 22.05 15.62
C SER A 64 13.83 21.25 15.61
N TRP A 65 14.68 21.52 14.64
CA TRP A 65 15.98 20.84 14.49
C TRP A 65 17.03 21.80 13.91
N VAL A 66 18.28 21.40 13.91
CA VAL A 66 19.41 22.24 13.44
C VAL A 66 20.04 21.56 12.22
N ASP A 67 20.21 22.31 11.13
CA ASP A 67 20.88 21.83 9.91
C ASP A 67 22.42 21.78 10.08
N ASP A 68 23.12 21.36 9.02
CA ASP A 68 24.58 21.24 9.03
C ASP A 68 25.30 22.59 9.08
N GLN A 69 24.60 23.70 8.77
CA GLN A 69 25.12 25.07 8.89
C GLN A 69 24.85 25.68 10.27
N GLY A 70 24.26 24.92 11.20
CA GLY A 70 23.90 25.42 12.53
C GLY A 70 22.63 26.29 12.57
N LYS A 71 21.85 26.34 11.48
CA LYS A 71 20.62 27.11 11.39
C LYS A 71 19.44 26.30 11.93
N VAL A 72 18.59 26.94 12.72
CA VAL A 72 17.36 26.34 13.21
C VAL A 72 16.34 26.21 12.07
N GLN A 73 15.84 25.01 11.90
CA GLN A 73 14.77 24.64 10.99
C GLN A 73 13.53 24.24 11.77
N VAL A 74 12.34 24.53 11.21
CA VAL A 74 11.06 24.22 11.84
C VAL A 74 10.15 23.56 10.81
N ASN A 75 9.69 22.36 11.14
CA ASN A 75 8.72 21.59 10.36
C ASN A 75 7.48 21.31 11.20
N ARG A 76 6.43 20.86 10.54
CA ARG A 76 5.19 20.40 11.17
C ARG A 76 5.13 18.89 11.13
N GLY A 77 4.93 18.27 12.29
CA GLY A 77 4.71 16.83 12.43
C GLY A 77 3.24 16.52 12.64
N PHE A 78 2.81 15.35 12.18
CA PHE A 78 1.43 14.86 12.27
C PHE A 78 1.38 13.38 12.60
N ARG A 79 0.35 12.97 13.37
CA ARG A 79 -0.10 11.57 13.46
C ARG A 79 -1.61 11.53 13.49
N ILE A 80 -2.22 10.87 12.53
CA ILE A 80 -3.66 10.61 12.45
C ILE A 80 -3.90 9.19 12.92
N GLN A 81 -4.58 9.05 14.03
CA GLN A 81 -5.06 7.81 14.62
C GLN A 81 -6.52 7.65 14.21
N MET A 82 -6.75 6.91 13.10
CA MET A 82 -8.04 6.94 12.42
C MET A 82 -9.05 6.02 13.07
N ASN A 83 -8.70 4.77 13.29
CA ASN A 83 -9.61 3.78 13.84
C ASN A 83 -8.84 2.65 14.53
N SER A 84 -9.20 2.31 15.75
CA SER A 84 -8.58 1.27 16.57
C SER A 84 -9.48 0.06 16.85
N ALA A 85 -10.66 -0.01 16.26
CA ALA A 85 -11.66 -1.04 16.57
C ALA A 85 -11.15 -2.47 16.36
N ILE A 86 -10.20 -2.70 15.45
CA ILE A 86 -9.68 -4.03 15.16
C ILE A 86 -8.22 -4.24 15.61
N GLY A 87 -7.62 -3.28 16.29
CA GLY A 87 -6.25 -3.37 16.81
C GLY A 87 -5.55 -2.01 16.89
N PRO A 88 -4.27 -1.98 17.30
CA PRO A 88 -3.48 -0.76 17.38
C PRO A 88 -3.49 0.00 16.05
N TYR A 89 -3.47 1.33 16.10
CA TYR A 89 -3.34 2.12 14.87
C TYR A 89 -2.08 1.69 14.11
N LYS A 90 -2.19 1.49 12.81
CA LYS A 90 -1.09 1.02 11.97
C LYS A 90 -1.05 1.76 10.65
N GLY A 91 0.10 2.28 10.30
CA GLY A 91 0.33 2.91 9.01
C GLY A 91 1.61 3.75 8.97
N GLY A 92 2.06 4.07 7.75
CA GLY A 92 3.35 4.69 7.50
C GLY A 92 3.49 6.13 7.98
N LEU A 93 4.74 6.56 8.10
CA LEU A 93 5.14 7.96 8.22
C LEU A 93 5.67 8.42 6.86
N ARG A 94 5.19 9.57 6.38
CA ARG A 94 5.63 10.18 5.12
C ARG A 94 6.40 11.47 5.40
N PHE A 95 7.61 11.58 4.86
CA PHE A 95 8.38 12.82 4.88
C PHE A 95 8.45 13.39 3.46
N HIS A 96 7.63 14.41 3.23
CA HIS A 96 7.54 15.05 1.92
C HIS A 96 6.92 16.45 2.06
N PRO A 97 7.34 17.47 1.27
CA PRO A 97 6.80 18.83 1.35
C PRO A 97 5.28 18.95 1.18
N SER A 98 4.64 18.01 0.47
CA SER A 98 3.20 18.00 0.26
C SER A 98 2.38 17.49 1.45
N VAL A 99 3.02 17.04 2.52
CA VAL A 99 2.32 16.48 3.68
C VAL A 99 1.53 17.57 4.39
N ASN A 100 0.24 17.35 4.52
CA ASN A 100 -0.70 18.17 5.27
C ASN A 100 -1.77 17.29 5.94
N MET A 101 -2.67 17.89 6.72
CA MET A 101 -3.72 17.17 7.44
C MET A 101 -4.66 16.39 6.51
N GLY A 102 -5.11 17.00 5.41
CA GLY A 102 -6.06 16.38 4.48
C GLY A 102 -5.47 15.13 3.81
N VAL A 103 -4.23 15.24 3.32
CA VAL A 103 -3.49 14.11 2.74
C VAL A 103 -3.32 12.96 3.74
N LEU A 104 -2.96 13.26 4.99
CA LEU A 104 -2.77 12.22 5.99
C LEU A 104 -4.08 11.61 6.48
N LYS A 105 -5.15 12.39 6.58
CA LYS A 105 -6.50 11.91 6.91
C LYS A 105 -7.02 10.97 5.83
N PHE A 106 -6.87 11.33 4.56
CA PHE A 106 -7.15 10.47 3.42
C PHE A 106 -6.41 9.14 3.52
N LEU A 107 -5.08 9.20 3.67
CA LEU A 107 -4.25 8.00 3.73
C LEU A 107 -4.54 7.12 4.95
N ALA A 108 -4.92 7.72 6.10
CA ALA A 108 -5.29 6.97 7.30
C ALA A 108 -6.65 6.27 7.14
N PHE A 109 -7.60 6.91 6.49
CA PHE A 109 -8.90 6.33 6.16
C PHE A 109 -8.75 5.11 5.26
N GLU A 110 -8.03 5.22 4.15
CA GLU A 110 -7.76 4.08 3.27
C GLU A 110 -6.98 2.96 3.96
N GLN A 111 -6.01 3.35 4.81
CA GLN A 111 -5.22 2.39 5.56
C GLN A 111 -6.07 1.53 6.50
N THR A 112 -7.16 2.07 7.07
CA THR A 112 -8.10 1.33 7.92
C THR A 112 -8.70 0.15 7.15
N PHE A 113 -9.21 0.38 5.94
CA PHE A 113 -9.79 -0.68 5.10
C PHE A 113 -8.73 -1.67 4.61
N LYS A 114 -7.57 -1.19 4.21
CA LYS A 114 -6.47 -2.06 3.78
C LYS A 114 -5.99 -3.00 4.88
N ASN A 115 -5.81 -2.48 6.10
CA ASN A 115 -5.38 -3.28 7.24
C ASN A 115 -6.42 -4.33 7.63
N SER A 116 -7.70 -3.97 7.59
CA SER A 116 -8.79 -4.87 7.93
C SER A 116 -8.84 -6.11 7.03
N LEU A 117 -8.51 -5.97 5.74
CA LEU A 117 -8.46 -7.09 4.79
C LEU A 117 -7.42 -8.14 5.17
N THR A 118 -6.30 -7.76 5.80
CA THR A 118 -5.25 -8.72 6.18
C THR A 118 -5.68 -9.71 7.26
N SER A 119 -6.82 -9.49 7.91
CA SER A 119 -7.29 -10.24 9.08
C SER A 119 -6.40 -10.15 10.32
N LEU A 120 -5.28 -9.45 10.25
CA LEU A 120 -4.42 -9.19 11.40
C LEU A 120 -5.01 -8.10 12.31
N PRO A 121 -4.71 -8.12 13.61
CA PRO A 121 -5.23 -7.13 14.57
C PRO A 121 -4.50 -5.79 14.42
N MET A 122 -4.87 -5.03 13.41
CA MET A 122 -4.29 -3.73 13.08
C MET A 122 -5.38 -2.75 12.67
N GLY A 123 -5.50 -1.67 13.41
CA GLY A 123 -6.33 -0.52 13.07
C GLY A 123 -5.72 0.34 11.96
N GLY A 124 -6.24 1.54 11.76
CA GLY A 124 -5.77 2.49 10.74
C GLY A 124 -5.13 3.74 11.33
N GLY A 125 -3.99 4.12 10.79
CA GLY A 125 -3.33 5.37 11.13
C GLY A 125 -2.35 5.81 10.06
N LYS A 126 -2.00 7.10 10.07
CA LYS A 126 -1.01 7.69 9.16
C LYS A 126 -0.35 8.88 9.81
N GLY A 127 0.90 9.13 9.47
CA GLY A 127 1.59 10.29 9.98
C GLY A 127 2.66 10.79 9.02
N GLY A 128 3.38 11.81 9.45
CA GLY A 128 4.48 12.35 8.67
C GLY A 128 4.79 13.81 8.98
N SER A 129 5.52 14.42 8.06
CA SER A 129 5.96 15.81 8.16
C SER A 129 6.14 16.40 6.77
N ASP A 130 6.04 17.73 6.68
CA ASP A 130 6.42 18.53 5.52
C ASP A 130 7.95 18.61 5.30
N PHE A 131 8.73 17.87 6.07
CA PHE A 131 10.17 17.71 5.91
C PHE A 131 10.51 16.99 4.60
N ASP A 132 11.45 17.55 3.83
CA ASP A 132 12.01 16.89 2.64
C ASP A 132 13.39 16.29 2.97
N PRO A 133 13.51 14.95 3.03
CA PRO A 133 14.79 14.29 3.27
C PRO A 133 15.72 14.33 2.04
N LYS A 134 15.21 14.72 0.87
CA LYS A 134 15.99 14.74 -0.36
C LYS A 134 17.07 15.80 -0.30
N GLY A 135 18.30 15.41 -0.59
CA GLY A 135 19.46 16.32 -0.54
C GLY A 135 19.96 16.66 0.87
N LYS A 136 19.40 16.06 1.92
CA LYS A 136 19.87 16.20 3.30
C LYS A 136 20.96 15.19 3.62
N SER A 137 21.91 15.59 4.49
CA SER A 137 22.89 14.66 5.03
C SER A 137 22.26 13.64 5.97
N ASP A 138 22.92 12.50 6.20
CA ASP A 138 22.47 11.51 7.17
C ASP A 138 22.40 12.10 8.59
N ALA A 139 23.29 13.04 8.92
CA ALA A 139 23.28 13.73 10.20
C ALA A 139 22.08 14.67 10.35
N GLU A 140 21.68 15.38 9.31
CA GLU A 140 20.47 16.21 9.28
C GLU A 140 19.22 15.35 9.43
N VAL A 141 19.11 14.27 8.65
CA VAL A 141 17.97 13.33 8.73
C VAL A 141 17.88 12.70 10.11
N MET A 142 19.01 12.31 10.70
CA MET A 142 19.04 11.78 12.07
C MET A 142 18.53 12.79 13.09
N ARG A 143 19.01 14.04 13.06
CA ARG A 143 18.55 15.11 13.97
C ARG A 143 17.06 15.39 13.81
N PHE A 144 16.59 15.44 12.57
CA PHE A 144 15.16 15.60 12.30
C PHE A 144 14.35 14.44 12.87
N CYS A 145 14.71 13.18 12.60
CA CYS A 145 14.03 12.00 13.12
C CYS A 145 13.99 11.97 14.65
N GLN A 146 15.09 12.36 15.29
CA GLN A 146 15.16 12.45 16.76
C GLN A 146 14.22 13.53 17.30
N ALA A 147 14.20 14.72 16.70
CA ALA A 147 13.29 15.79 17.08
C ALA A 147 11.82 15.40 16.85
N PHE A 148 11.51 14.81 15.71
CA PHE A 148 10.16 14.30 15.38
C PHE A 148 9.70 13.25 16.41
N MET A 149 10.54 12.26 16.73
CA MET A 149 10.19 11.21 17.68
C MET A 149 10.10 11.74 19.12
N SER A 150 10.82 12.79 19.49
CA SER A 150 10.71 13.40 20.82
C SER A 150 9.31 13.96 21.12
N GLU A 151 8.56 14.33 20.09
CA GLU A 151 7.16 14.70 20.23
C GLU A 151 6.22 13.49 20.07
N LEU A 152 6.48 12.63 19.08
CA LEU A 152 5.58 11.53 18.73
C LEU A 152 5.56 10.40 19.77
N TYR A 153 6.65 10.11 20.48
CA TYR A 153 6.78 8.90 21.33
C TYR A 153 5.70 8.75 22.40
N ARG A 154 5.11 9.86 22.86
CA ARG A 154 4.04 9.86 23.86
C ARG A 154 2.70 9.31 23.35
N HIS A 155 2.57 9.23 22.03
CA HIS A 155 1.31 8.90 21.35
C HIS A 155 1.36 7.55 20.63
N ILE A 156 2.50 6.87 20.65
CA ILE A 156 2.72 5.59 19.97
C ILE A 156 3.23 4.52 20.94
N GLY A 157 3.12 3.27 20.55
CA GLY A 157 3.58 2.14 21.34
C GLY A 157 3.10 0.82 20.73
N ALA A 158 3.66 -0.29 21.22
CA ALA A 158 3.40 -1.62 20.67
C ALA A 158 1.91 -1.98 20.60
N ASP A 159 1.13 -1.58 21.60
CA ASP A 159 -0.29 -1.92 21.76
C ASP A 159 -1.21 -0.70 21.52
N VAL A 160 -0.66 0.43 21.11
CA VAL A 160 -1.42 1.69 20.89
C VAL A 160 -1.38 2.08 19.44
N ASP A 161 -0.17 2.31 18.92
CA ASP A 161 0.04 2.83 17.56
C ASP A 161 1.43 2.42 17.07
N VAL A 162 1.49 1.73 15.95
CA VAL A 162 2.73 1.17 15.38
C VAL A 162 2.99 1.76 14.00
N PRO A 163 3.74 2.88 13.90
CA PRO A 163 4.11 3.45 12.61
C PRO A 163 5.02 2.55 11.78
N ALA A 164 5.08 2.84 10.48
CA ALA A 164 5.97 2.18 9.51
C ALA A 164 6.61 3.21 8.57
N GLY A 165 7.40 2.75 7.62
CA GLY A 165 7.90 3.59 6.53
C GLY A 165 6.84 3.89 5.47
N ASP A 166 7.05 4.98 4.74
CA ASP A 166 6.32 5.42 3.56
C ASP A 166 7.25 6.34 2.73
N ILE A 167 6.73 7.15 1.81
CA ILE A 167 7.54 8.08 1.01
C ILE A 167 8.44 8.93 1.92
N GLY A 168 9.74 8.95 1.62
CA GLY A 168 10.76 9.68 2.39
C GLY A 168 11.13 9.06 3.74
N VAL A 169 10.58 7.88 4.08
CA VAL A 169 10.89 7.15 5.32
C VAL A 169 11.19 5.69 5.00
N GLY A 170 12.48 5.39 4.86
CA GLY A 170 12.99 4.04 4.63
C GLY A 170 13.60 3.42 5.89
N ALA A 171 14.41 2.39 5.69
CA ALA A 171 15.07 1.67 6.79
C ALA A 171 15.98 2.58 7.63
N ARG A 172 16.66 3.56 7.01
CA ARG A 172 17.52 4.55 7.68
C ARG A 172 16.69 5.39 8.67
N GLU A 173 15.61 6.01 8.20
CA GLU A 173 14.73 6.85 9.01
C GLU A 173 14.08 6.03 10.13
N ILE A 174 13.57 4.83 9.82
CA ILE A 174 13.01 3.91 10.83
C ILE A 174 14.06 3.58 11.91
N GLY A 175 15.32 3.39 11.53
CA GLY A 175 16.41 3.16 12.48
C GLY A 175 16.61 4.34 13.44
N PHE A 176 16.66 5.56 12.91
CA PHE A 176 16.81 6.77 13.72
C PHE A 176 15.60 7.02 14.64
N LEU A 177 14.40 6.82 14.11
CA LEU A 177 13.15 6.94 14.87
C LEU A 177 13.07 5.90 15.99
N PHE A 178 13.41 4.64 15.71
CA PHE A 178 13.38 3.56 16.70
C PHE A 178 14.43 3.78 17.80
N GLY A 179 15.64 4.19 17.42
CA GLY A 179 16.72 4.50 18.39
C GLY A 179 16.30 5.59 19.37
N GLN A 180 15.67 6.66 18.89
CA GLN A 180 15.17 7.73 19.74
C GLN A 180 13.98 7.30 20.61
N TYR A 181 13.01 6.55 20.05
CA TYR A 181 11.91 5.99 20.83
C TYR A 181 12.42 5.13 21.98
N LYS A 182 13.31 4.17 21.68
CA LYS A 182 13.92 3.28 22.68
C LYS A 182 14.59 4.08 23.81
N ARG A 183 15.31 5.16 23.46
CA ARG A 183 15.98 6.02 24.43
C ARG A 183 14.99 6.75 25.35
N LEU A 184 13.90 7.32 24.77
CA LEU A 184 12.92 8.11 25.53
C LEU A 184 12.01 7.25 26.40
N SER A 185 11.54 6.13 25.86
CA SER A 185 10.64 5.22 26.57
C SER A 185 11.36 4.25 27.54
N ASN A 186 12.68 4.10 27.37
CA ASN A 186 13.49 3.06 28.05
C ASN A 186 12.94 1.63 27.83
N GLN A 187 12.37 1.37 26.63
CA GLN A 187 11.77 0.10 26.26
C GLN A 187 12.23 -0.36 24.89
N PHE A 188 12.46 -1.67 24.76
CA PHE A 188 12.67 -2.32 23.47
C PHE A 188 11.40 -3.13 23.15
N THR A 189 10.49 -2.54 22.36
CA THR A 189 9.16 -3.08 22.08
C THR A 189 8.92 -3.26 20.57
N SER A 190 7.76 -3.79 20.21
CA SER A 190 7.30 -3.96 18.83
C SER A 190 6.80 -2.66 18.16
N VAL A 191 7.10 -1.49 18.71
CA VAL A 191 6.84 -0.20 18.08
C VAL A 191 7.67 -0.03 16.82
N LEU A 192 7.09 0.59 15.79
CA LEU A 192 7.64 0.73 14.45
C LEU A 192 7.87 -0.60 13.72
N THR A 193 7.57 -0.64 12.44
CA THR A 193 7.89 -1.76 11.54
C THR A 193 8.70 -1.28 10.34
N GLY A 194 9.36 -2.24 9.65
CA GLY A 194 10.40 -1.95 8.68
C GLY A 194 11.77 -1.73 9.32
N LYS A 195 11.96 -2.29 10.53
CA LYS A 195 13.24 -2.27 11.24
C LYS A 195 14.28 -3.13 10.54
N GLY A 196 15.55 -2.81 10.78
CA GLY A 196 16.67 -3.66 10.35
C GLY A 196 16.65 -5.03 11.05
N MET A 197 17.18 -6.05 10.39
CA MET A 197 17.23 -7.43 10.91
C MET A 197 17.95 -7.56 12.25
N THR A 198 18.90 -6.70 12.53
CA THR A 198 19.69 -6.70 13.77
C THR A 198 18.93 -6.20 15.01
N TYR A 199 17.74 -5.60 14.81
CA TYR A 199 16.95 -5.02 15.91
C TYR A 199 15.43 -5.20 15.73
N GLY A 200 15.01 -6.35 15.21
CA GLY A 200 13.61 -6.78 15.21
C GLY A 200 12.90 -6.65 13.87
N GLY A 201 13.62 -6.51 12.75
CA GLY A 201 13.06 -6.59 11.41
C GLY A 201 12.57 -8.00 11.05
N SER A 202 11.77 -8.10 10.01
CA SER A 202 11.27 -9.37 9.47
C SER A 202 11.89 -9.68 8.11
N LEU A 203 12.20 -10.94 7.88
CA LEU A 203 12.49 -11.47 6.55
C LEU A 203 11.24 -11.31 5.66
N ILE A 204 11.43 -11.36 4.34
CA ILE A 204 10.38 -11.17 3.33
C ILE A 204 9.72 -9.76 3.37
N ARG A 205 10.15 -8.82 4.22
CA ARG A 205 9.54 -7.49 4.26
C ARG A 205 9.77 -6.67 2.97
N PRO A 206 10.98 -6.64 2.38
CA PRO A 206 11.21 -6.01 1.09
C PRO A 206 10.39 -6.63 -0.03
N GLU A 207 10.26 -7.95 -0.05
CA GLU A 207 9.59 -8.74 -1.07
C GLU A 207 8.06 -8.65 -1.00
N ALA A 208 7.54 -8.43 0.19
CA ALA A 208 6.16 -8.69 0.56
C ALA A 208 5.10 -8.05 -0.33
N THR A 209 5.30 -6.82 -0.79
CA THR A 209 4.31 -6.13 -1.63
C THR A 209 4.25 -6.75 -3.02
N GLY A 210 5.40 -6.98 -3.63
CA GLY A 210 5.50 -7.63 -4.95
C GLY A 210 5.02 -9.08 -4.91
N PHE A 211 5.45 -9.85 -3.92
CA PHE A 211 5.01 -11.24 -3.72
C PHE A 211 3.50 -11.31 -3.50
N GLY A 212 2.96 -10.46 -2.61
CA GLY A 212 1.53 -10.41 -2.35
C GLY A 212 0.69 -10.09 -3.57
N CYS A 213 1.15 -9.14 -4.40
CA CYS A 213 0.48 -8.78 -5.65
C CYS A 213 0.37 -9.99 -6.60
N VAL A 214 1.46 -10.75 -6.75
CA VAL A 214 1.47 -11.94 -7.61
C VAL A 214 0.64 -13.08 -7.01
N TYR A 215 0.69 -13.31 -5.70
CA TYR A 215 -0.18 -14.29 -5.04
C TYR A 215 -1.66 -13.98 -5.24
N PHE A 216 -2.05 -12.70 -5.13
CA PHE A 216 -3.42 -12.31 -5.38
C PHE A 216 -3.83 -12.53 -6.84
N ALA A 217 -2.97 -12.18 -7.80
CA ALA A 217 -3.19 -12.44 -9.22
C ALA A 217 -3.33 -13.95 -9.52
N GLU A 218 -2.51 -14.79 -8.87
CA GLU A 218 -2.60 -16.23 -8.97
C GLU A 218 -3.96 -16.77 -8.48
N GLU A 219 -4.44 -16.30 -7.32
CA GLU A 219 -5.76 -16.68 -6.80
C GLU A 219 -6.90 -16.26 -7.75
N MET A 220 -6.80 -15.06 -8.36
CA MET A 220 -7.76 -14.64 -9.39
C MET A 220 -7.75 -15.55 -10.61
N LEU A 221 -6.57 -15.94 -11.11
CA LEU A 221 -6.42 -16.83 -12.25
C LEU A 221 -6.99 -18.23 -11.96
N LYS A 222 -6.80 -18.75 -10.75
CA LYS A 222 -7.37 -20.04 -10.31
C LYS A 222 -8.89 -20.08 -10.43
N ARG A 223 -9.58 -18.94 -10.27
CA ARG A 223 -11.05 -18.85 -10.50
C ARG A 223 -11.45 -19.10 -11.96
N ARG A 224 -10.51 -19.03 -12.89
CA ARG A 224 -10.67 -19.34 -14.32
C ARG A 224 -9.88 -20.58 -14.74
N GLU A 225 -9.51 -21.43 -13.81
CA GLU A 225 -8.71 -22.65 -14.04
C GLU A 225 -7.38 -22.35 -14.78
N GLN A 226 -6.79 -21.20 -14.48
CA GLN A 226 -5.53 -20.73 -15.06
C GLN A 226 -4.47 -20.55 -13.97
N THR A 227 -3.20 -20.53 -14.38
CA THR A 227 -2.04 -20.28 -13.54
C THR A 227 -1.17 -19.18 -14.12
N VAL A 228 -0.17 -18.73 -13.38
CA VAL A 228 0.86 -17.78 -13.86
C VAL A 228 1.85 -18.47 -14.81
N GLU A 229 1.99 -19.78 -14.71
CA GLU A 229 2.95 -20.54 -15.52
C GLU A 229 2.78 -20.28 -17.03
N GLY A 230 3.88 -19.98 -17.70
CA GLY A 230 3.95 -19.71 -19.14
C GLY A 230 3.33 -18.38 -19.60
N LYS A 231 2.65 -17.63 -18.74
CA LYS A 231 2.02 -16.35 -19.11
C LYS A 231 3.02 -15.23 -19.26
N ARG A 232 2.75 -14.34 -20.22
CA ARG A 232 3.51 -13.10 -20.43
C ARG A 232 2.99 -12.04 -19.46
N VAL A 233 3.88 -11.54 -18.61
CA VAL A 233 3.56 -10.58 -17.55
C VAL A 233 4.25 -9.25 -17.84
N ALA A 234 3.46 -8.21 -18.10
CA ALA A 234 3.95 -6.84 -18.21
C ALA A 234 3.96 -6.19 -16.82
N ILE A 235 5.12 -5.69 -16.41
CA ILE A 235 5.30 -5.01 -15.12
C ILE A 235 5.78 -3.59 -15.40
N SER A 236 5.15 -2.58 -14.80
CA SER A 236 5.68 -1.23 -14.76
C SER A 236 6.52 -0.98 -13.52
N GLY A 237 7.40 0.00 -13.60
CA GLY A 237 8.34 0.29 -12.52
C GLY A 237 9.59 -0.58 -12.53
N SER A 238 10.55 -0.20 -11.72
CA SER A 238 11.81 -0.90 -11.46
C SER A 238 12.24 -0.74 -10.00
N GLY A 239 11.34 -0.25 -9.16
CA GLY A 239 11.52 -0.14 -7.73
C GLY A 239 11.24 -1.46 -7.01
N ASN A 240 11.22 -1.41 -5.68
CA ASN A 240 11.10 -2.60 -4.83
C ASN A 240 9.90 -3.50 -5.19
N VAL A 241 8.72 -2.92 -5.40
CA VAL A 241 7.50 -3.69 -5.73
C VAL A 241 7.67 -4.42 -7.06
N ALA A 242 8.13 -3.71 -8.11
CA ALA A 242 8.33 -4.29 -9.43
C ALA A 242 9.42 -5.38 -9.44
N GLN A 243 10.54 -5.16 -8.73
CA GLN A 243 11.65 -6.12 -8.62
C GLN A 243 11.17 -7.46 -8.05
N TYR A 244 10.38 -7.41 -6.97
CA TYR A 244 9.93 -8.62 -6.30
C TYR A 244 8.65 -9.21 -6.89
N ALA A 245 7.80 -8.41 -7.54
CA ALA A 245 6.74 -8.95 -8.40
C ALA A 245 7.36 -9.76 -9.55
N ALA A 246 8.40 -9.22 -10.21
CA ALA A 246 9.15 -9.93 -11.25
C ALA A 246 9.74 -11.24 -10.70
N ARG A 247 10.39 -11.23 -9.54
CA ARG A 247 10.93 -12.44 -8.90
C ARG A 247 9.86 -13.49 -8.71
N LYS A 248 8.73 -13.14 -8.09
CA LYS A 248 7.67 -14.12 -7.80
C LYS A 248 7.00 -14.64 -9.07
N VAL A 249 6.82 -13.81 -10.11
CA VAL A 249 6.34 -14.28 -11.43
C VAL A 249 7.29 -15.33 -12.01
N MET A 250 8.60 -15.08 -11.96
CA MET A 250 9.61 -16.05 -12.42
C MET A 250 9.58 -17.34 -11.61
N ASP A 251 9.45 -17.25 -10.27
CA ASP A 251 9.35 -18.42 -9.38
C ASP A 251 8.13 -19.31 -9.72
N LEU A 252 7.04 -18.71 -10.20
CA LEU A 252 5.83 -19.40 -10.63
C LEU A 252 5.84 -19.81 -12.12
N GLY A 253 6.97 -19.70 -12.79
CA GLY A 253 7.13 -20.10 -14.20
C GLY A 253 6.54 -19.12 -15.22
N GLY A 254 6.17 -17.91 -14.82
CA GLY A 254 5.72 -16.85 -15.71
C GLY A 254 6.89 -16.13 -16.41
N LYS A 255 6.60 -15.44 -17.50
CA LYS A 255 7.57 -14.68 -18.29
C LYS A 255 7.40 -13.19 -18.03
N VAL A 256 8.33 -12.58 -17.32
CA VAL A 256 8.36 -11.11 -17.13
C VAL A 256 8.87 -10.46 -18.41
N ILE A 257 7.97 -9.87 -19.19
CA ILE A 257 8.31 -9.30 -20.49
C ILE A 257 8.68 -7.82 -20.46
N SER A 258 8.43 -7.12 -19.36
CA SER A 258 8.77 -5.70 -19.24
C SER A 258 9.09 -5.26 -17.82
N LEU A 259 9.91 -4.22 -17.73
CA LEU A 259 10.10 -3.34 -16.59
C LEU A 259 10.21 -1.92 -17.11
N SER A 260 9.88 -0.90 -16.28
CA SER A 260 9.96 0.49 -16.72
C SER A 260 10.48 1.43 -15.64
N ASP A 261 10.86 2.61 -16.06
CA ASP A 261 11.06 3.77 -15.17
C ASP A 261 10.61 5.06 -15.90
N SER A 262 10.96 6.23 -15.36
CA SER A 262 10.57 7.52 -15.95
C SER A 262 11.18 7.81 -17.33
N GLU A 263 12.16 7.03 -17.77
CA GLU A 263 12.77 7.18 -19.12
C GLU A 263 12.10 6.30 -20.18
N GLY A 264 11.42 5.22 -19.77
CA GLY A 264 10.74 4.33 -20.71
C GLY A 264 10.63 2.89 -20.20
N THR A 265 10.41 1.99 -21.14
CA THR A 265 10.15 0.57 -20.90
C THR A 265 11.23 -0.31 -21.53
N LEU A 266 11.83 -1.19 -20.72
CA LEU A 266 12.60 -2.33 -21.20
C LEU A 266 11.63 -3.43 -21.63
N TYR A 267 11.86 -4.00 -22.81
CA TYR A 267 11.10 -5.14 -23.32
C TYR A 267 12.00 -6.37 -23.53
N CYS A 268 11.55 -7.51 -23.01
CA CYS A 268 12.20 -8.81 -23.14
C CYS A 268 11.17 -9.87 -23.55
N GLU A 269 11.05 -10.15 -24.84
CA GLU A 269 10.04 -11.09 -25.37
C GLU A 269 10.16 -12.50 -24.79
N ALA A 270 11.38 -12.96 -24.57
CA ALA A 270 11.66 -14.30 -24.00
C ALA A 270 11.33 -14.39 -22.49
N GLY A 271 11.12 -13.24 -21.83
CA GLY A 271 11.07 -13.09 -20.38
C GLY A 271 12.45 -12.85 -19.76
N LEU A 272 12.49 -12.15 -18.64
CA LEU A 272 13.73 -11.89 -17.89
C LEU A 272 14.36 -13.19 -17.40
N SER A 273 15.70 -13.28 -17.55
CA SER A 273 16.51 -14.32 -16.93
C SER A 273 16.89 -13.99 -15.49
N GLU A 274 17.33 -15.00 -14.74
CA GLU A 274 17.89 -14.82 -13.38
C GLU A 274 19.05 -13.82 -13.37
N GLU A 275 19.95 -13.90 -14.33
CA GLU A 275 21.09 -12.99 -14.45
C GLU A 275 20.64 -11.54 -14.67
N GLN A 276 19.65 -11.32 -15.54
CA GLN A 276 19.09 -9.99 -15.79
C GLN A 276 18.38 -9.44 -14.55
N TRP A 277 17.67 -10.27 -13.79
CA TRP A 277 17.03 -9.87 -12.55
C TRP A 277 18.06 -9.50 -11.47
N LEU A 278 19.14 -10.27 -11.31
CA LEU A 278 20.24 -9.92 -10.38
C LEU A 278 20.92 -8.61 -10.78
N ALA A 279 21.14 -8.41 -12.08
CA ALA A 279 21.70 -7.15 -12.59
C ALA A 279 20.75 -5.96 -12.35
N LEU A 280 19.43 -6.17 -12.43
CA LEU A 280 18.44 -5.16 -12.05
C LEU A 280 18.58 -4.75 -10.57
N LEU A 281 18.72 -5.72 -9.67
CA LEU A 281 18.90 -5.43 -8.24
C LEU A 281 20.16 -4.60 -7.99
N GLU A 282 21.28 -4.99 -8.59
CA GLU A 282 22.53 -4.25 -8.49
C GLU A 282 22.39 -2.83 -9.04
N LEU A 283 21.79 -2.70 -10.24
CA LEU A 283 21.59 -1.42 -10.90
C LEU A 283 20.74 -0.46 -10.05
N LYS A 284 19.59 -0.95 -9.55
CA LYS A 284 18.63 -0.07 -8.86
C LYS A 284 18.97 0.19 -7.40
N ASN A 285 19.44 -0.82 -6.68
CA ASN A 285 19.60 -0.74 -5.23
C ASN A 285 20.99 -0.28 -4.82
N VAL A 286 22.01 -0.52 -5.66
CA VAL A 286 23.41 -0.13 -5.38
C VAL A 286 23.81 1.09 -6.23
N LYS A 287 23.73 0.97 -7.57
CA LYS A 287 24.19 2.00 -8.51
C LYS A 287 23.19 3.14 -8.68
N ARG A 288 21.90 2.93 -8.36
CA ARG A 288 20.81 3.88 -8.58
C ARG A 288 20.65 4.31 -10.05
N GLY A 289 20.99 3.41 -10.97
CA GLY A 289 20.97 3.62 -12.41
C GLY A 289 19.57 3.55 -13.02
N ARG A 290 19.52 3.67 -14.35
CA ARG A 290 18.30 3.69 -15.15
C ARG A 290 18.07 2.35 -15.85
N ILE A 291 16.80 2.03 -16.15
CA ILE A 291 16.45 0.76 -16.79
C ILE A 291 17.00 0.67 -18.23
N SER A 292 17.25 1.82 -18.89
CA SER A 292 17.92 1.90 -20.17
C SER A 292 19.35 1.33 -20.15
N GLU A 293 20.05 1.45 -19.03
CA GLU A 293 21.40 0.88 -18.85
C GLU A 293 21.34 -0.66 -18.79
N LEU A 294 20.30 -1.21 -18.12
CA LEU A 294 20.08 -2.67 -18.12
C LEU A 294 19.77 -3.18 -19.53
N ALA A 295 18.90 -2.48 -20.26
CA ALA A 295 18.59 -2.82 -21.64
C ALA A 295 19.84 -2.86 -22.53
N ALA A 296 20.68 -1.82 -22.43
CA ALA A 296 21.93 -1.75 -23.19
C ALA A 296 22.92 -2.88 -22.80
N ALA A 297 23.04 -3.19 -21.52
CA ALA A 297 23.98 -4.21 -21.02
C ALA A 297 23.66 -5.64 -21.54
N PHE A 298 22.37 -5.92 -21.76
CA PHE A 298 21.90 -7.25 -22.20
C PHE A 298 21.38 -7.27 -23.65
N GLY A 299 21.52 -6.16 -24.40
CA GLY A 299 21.04 -6.07 -25.78
C GLY A 299 19.52 -6.23 -25.89
N LEU A 300 18.76 -5.78 -24.89
CA LEU A 300 17.31 -5.81 -24.88
C LEU A 300 16.74 -4.56 -25.52
N GLU A 301 15.51 -4.68 -26.03
CA GLU A 301 14.79 -3.53 -26.60
C GLU A 301 14.44 -2.52 -25.50
N PHE A 302 14.69 -1.23 -25.77
CA PHE A 302 14.28 -0.12 -24.89
C PHE A 302 13.37 0.85 -25.65
N ARG A 303 12.17 1.08 -25.11
CA ARG A 303 11.15 1.97 -25.67
C ARG A 303 11.11 3.26 -24.86
N ALA A 304 11.86 4.24 -25.31
CA ALA A 304 11.98 5.54 -24.64
C ALA A 304 10.61 6.27 -24.55
N GLY A 305 10.30 6.79 -23.36
CA GLY A 305 9.08 7.56 -23.10
C GLY A 305 7.78 6.76 -23.15
N GLN A 306 7.83 5.43 -23.25
CA GLN A 306 6.63 4.58 -23.35
C GLN A 306 6.40 3.78 -22.06
N HIS A 307 5.11 3.66 -21.70
CA HIS A 307 4.66 2.69 -20.69
C HIS A 307 4.54 1.28 -21.28
N PRO A 308 4.57 0.20 -20.46
CA PRO A 308 4.53 -1.17 -20.95
C PRO A 308 3.16 -1.62 -21.48
N TRP A 309 2.13 -0.80 -21.38
CA TRP A 309 0.74 -1.17 -21.64
C TRP A 309 0.39 -1.42 -23.10
N SER A 310 1.27 -1.03 -24.02
CA SER A 310 1.16 -1.36 -25.45
C SER A 310 1.65 -2.76 -25.80
N LEU A 311 2.37 -3.42 -24.90
CA LEU A 311 2.93 -4.76 -25.10
C LEU A 311 1.83 -5.83 -25.00
N PRO A 312 1.81 -6.82 -25.94
CA PRO A 312 0.92 -7.96 -25.81
C PRO A 312 1.30 -8.79 -24.57
N CYS A 313 0.41 -8.82 -23.57
CA CYS A 313 0.60 -9.56 -22.33
C CYS A 313 -0.67 -10.27 -21.90
N ASP A 314 -0.53 -11.28 -21.05
CA ASP A 314 -1.64 -12.01 -20.45
C ASP A 314 -2.02 -11.41 -19.08
N ILE A 315 -1.01 -10.89 -18.36
CA ILE A 315 -1.15 -10.28 -17.04
C ILE A 315 -0.45 -8.92 -17.07
N ALA A 316 -1.08 -7.88 -16.50
CA ALA A 316 -0.47 -6.57 -16.27
C ALA A 316 -0.38 -6.27 -14.76
N LEU A 317 0.82 -5.91 -14.30
CA LEU A 317 1.09 -5.55 -12.91
C LEU A 317 1.61 -4.10 -12.86
N PRO A 318 0.72 -3.11 -12.67
CA PRO A 318 1.14 -1.73 -12.49
C PRO A 318 1.77 -1.54 -11.11
N CYS A 319 3.12 -1.37 -11.11
CA CYS A 319 3.96 -1.33 -9.90
C CYS A 319 4.79 -0.03 -9.78
N ALA A 320 4.51 1.00 -10.59
CA ALA A 320 5.30 2.23 -10.61
C ALA A 320 4.62 3.36 -9.83
N THR A 321 3.74 4.10 -10.47
CA THR A 321 3.21 5.36 -9.93
C THR A 321 1.70 5.46 -10.05
N GLN A 322 1.12 6.40 -9.28
CA GLN A 322 -0.30 6.72 -9.34
C GLN A 322 -0.69 7.19 -10.75
N ASN A 323 -1.88 6.76 -11.22
CA ASN A 323 -2.51 7.14 -12.49
C ASN A 323 -1.64 6.86 -13.75
N GLU A 324 -0.80 5.85 -13.72
CA GLU A 324 0.04 5.45 -14.86
C GLU A 324 -0.70 4.62 -15.93
N LEU A 325 -1.88 4.09 -15.59
CA LEU A 325 -2.72 3.30 -16.48
C LEU A 325 -4.06 4.01 -16.66
N ASP A 326 -4.21 4.67 -17.80
CA ASP A 326 -5.40 5.42 -18.18
C ASP A 326 -6.37 4.60 -19.07
N ALA A 327 -7.46 5.22 -19.52
CA ALA A 327 -8.47 4.59 -20.35
C ALA A 327 -7.93 4.06 -21.69
N GLU A 328 -7.00 4.78 -22.33
CA GLU A 328 -6.39 4.35 -23.59
C GLU A 328 -5.51 3.11 -23.40
N ALA A 329 -4.73 3.09 -22.33
CA ALA A 329 -3.94 1.94 -21.91
C ALA A 329 -4.82 0.74 -21.59
N ALA A 330 -5.95 0.95 -20.89
CA ALA A 330 -6.90 -0.11 -20.58
C ALA A 330 -7.49 -0.74 -21.85
N HIS A 331 -7.98 0.06 -22.78
CA HIS A 331 -8.46 -0.45 -24.07
C HIS A 331 -7.37 -1.18 -24.85
N THR A 332 -6.13 -0.72 -24.78
CA THR A 332 -5.00 -1.36 -25.48
C THR A 332 -4.68 -2.72 -24.86
N LEU A 333 -4.62 -2.84 -23.52
CA LEU A 333 -4.45 -4.11 -22.83
C LEU A 333 -5.54 -5.11 -23.20
N LEU A 334 -6.80 -4.68 -23.23
CA LEU A 334 -7.94 -5.53 -23.64
C LEU A 334 -7.80 -6.02 -25.08
N ARG A 335 -7.48 -5.13 -26.02
CA ARG A 335 -7.25 -5.52 -27.44
C ARG A 335 -6.10 -6.50 -27.59
N ASN A 336 -5.07 -6.40 -26.75
CA ASN A 336 -3.90 -7.27 -26.76
C ASN A 336 -4.11 -8.60 -26.00
N GLY A 337 -5.33 -8.85 -25.48
CA GLY A 337 -5.69 -10.11 -24.85
C GLY A 337 -5.32 -10.24 -23.37
N CYS A 338 -5.04 -9.14 -22.68
CA CYS A 338 -4.81 -9.14 -21.24
C CYS A 338 -6.06 -9.66 -20.49
N VAL A 339 -5.88 -10.63 -19.62
CA VAL A 339 -6.95 -11.30 -18.87
C VAL A 339 -6.96 -10.96 -17.38
N CYS A 340 -5.85 -10.37 -16.87
CA CYS A 340 -5.68 -10.08 -15.47
C CYS A 340 -4.86 -8.79 -15.27
N VAL A 341 -5.39 -7.87 -14.47
CA VAL A 341 -4.67 -6.69 -13.99
C VAL A 341 -4.68 -6.70 -12.46
N ALA A 342 -3.50 -6.64 -11.83
CA ALA A 342 -3.38 -6.55 -10.37
C ALA A 342 -2.46 -5.42 -9.97
N GLU A 343 -2.98 -4.47 -9.20
CA GLU A 343 -2.26 -3.26 -8.80
C GLU A 343 -1.22 -3.54 -7.72
N GLY A 344 0.06 -3.38 -8.07
CA GLY A 344 1.18 -3.42 -7.11
C GLY A 344 1.43 -2.06 -6.46
N ALA A 345 1.25 -0.97 -7.20
CA ALA A 345 1.30 0.40 -6.68
C ALA A 345 -0.01 0.82 -6.00
N ASN A 346 -0.02 2.00 -5.39
CA ASN A 346 -1.25 2.59 -4.86
C ASN A 346 -1.93 3.43 -5.96
N MET A 347 -3.17 3.09 -6.30
CA MET A 347 -4.01 3.75 -7.31
C MET A 347 -3.27 4.01 -8.65
N PRO A 348 -2.63 3.02 -9.26
CA PRO A 348 -1.93 3.21 -10.52
C PRO A 348 -2.89 3.33 -11.71
N THR A 349 -4.12 2.83 -11.56
CA THR A 349 -5.16 2.81 -12.59
C THR A 349 -6.14 3.95 -12.35
N THR A 350 -6.46 4.73 -13.38
CA THR A 350 -7.47 5.78 -13.27
C THR A 350 -8.87 5.18 -13.09
N LEU A 351 -9.80 5.91 -12.48
CA LEU A 351 -11.16 5.41 -12.24
C LEU A 351 -11.85 4.99 -13.55
N GLU A 352 -11.69 5.77 -14.61
CA GLU A 352 -12.22 5.46 -15.92
C GLU A 352 -11.66 4.12 -16.46
N ALA A 353 -10.37 3.88 -16.30
CA ALA A 353 -9.75 2.61 -16.69
C ALA A 353 -10.23 1.43 -15.84
N VAL A 354 -10.48 1.64 -14.55
CA VAL A 354 -11.08 0.63 -13.66
C VAL A 354 -12.46 0.22 -14.16
N ASP A 355 -13.31 1.19 -14.51
CA ASP A 355 -14.66 0.92 -15.02
C ASP A 355 -14.59 0.13 -16.34
N ILE A 356 -13.70 0.49 -17.25
CA ILE A 356 -13.45 -0.25 -18.50
C ILE A 356 -13.10 -1.72 -18.23
N PHE A 357 -12.22 -2.00 -17.27
CA PHE A 357 -11.85 -3.39 -16.92
C PHE A 357 -13.00 -4.17 -16.29
N ILE A 358 -13.78 -3.52 -15.42
CA ILE A 358 -14.96 -4.15 -14.79
C ILE A 358 -16.02 -4.47 -15.85
N GLU A 359 -16.33 -3.54 -16.74
CA GLU A 359 -17.31 -3.73 -17.83
C GLU A 359 -16.87 -4.83 -18.80
N ALA A 360 -15.58 -4.85 -19.16
CA ALA A 360 -15.00 -5.90 -20.00
C ALA A 360 -15.00 -7.28 -19.30
N GLY A 361 -15.19 -7.32 -17.99
CA GLY A 361 -15.24 -8.56 -17.20
C GLY A 361 -13.90 -9.28 -17.09
N ILE A 362 -12.76 -8.58 -17.21
CA ILE A 362 -11.46 -9.18 -16.91
C ILE A 362 -11.23 -9.25 -15.40
N LEU A 363 -10.19 -9.97 -14.99
CA LEU A 363 -9.77 -10.03 -13.59
C LEU A 363 -9.04 -8.73 -13.23
N PHE A 364 -9.68 -7.83 -12.47
CA PHE A 364 -9.07 -6.59 -12.00
C PHE A 364 -9.02 -6.54 -10.48
N ALA A 365 -7.82 -6.39 -9.90
CA ALA A 365 -7.61 -6.29 -8.46
C ALA A 365 -7.16 -4.89 -8.05
N PRO A 366 -7.89 -4.21 -7.14
CA PRO A 366 -7.50 -2.90 -6.62
C PRO A 366 -6.29 -3.02 -5.67
N GLY A 367 -5.44 -2.00 -5.65
CA GLY A 367 -4.21 -1.99 -4.85
C GLY A 367 -4.43 -2.27 -3.37
N LYS A 368 -5.52 -1.77 -2.77
CA LYS A 368 -5.82 -2.03 -1.35
C LYS A 368 -5.93 -3.52 -1.00
N ALA A 369 -6.28 -4.37 -1.97
CA ALA A 369 -6.32 -5.83 -1.82
C ALA A 369 -5.02 -6.47 -2.32
N SER A 370 -4.63 -6.24 -3.57
CA SER A 370 -3.50 -6.93 -4.19
C SER A 370 -2.14 -6.52 -3.62
N ASN A 371 -1.93 -5.26 -3.22
CA ASN A 371 -0.66 -4.81 -2.65
C ASN A 371 -0.61 -4.86 -1.10
N ALA A 372 -1.59 -5.50 -0.46
CA ALA A 372 -1.65 -5.62 1.00
C ALA A 372 -0.52 -6.47 1.61
N GLY A 373 0.27 -7.17 0.80
CA GLY A 373 1.38 -8.00 1.27
C GLY A 373 2.38 -7.23 2.15
N GLY A 374 2.70 -5.99 1.78
CA GLY A 374 3.62 -5.15 2.57
C GLY A 374 3.13 -4.88 3.99
N VAL A 375 1.86 -4.54 4.16
CA VAL A 375 1.28 -4.31 5.49
C VAL A 375 1.02 -5.64 6.21
N ALA A 376 0.72 -6.71 5.51
CA ALA A 376 0.60 -8.05 6.09
C ALA A 376 1.92 -8.46 6.76
N VAL A 377 3.05 -8.39 6.07
CA VAL A 377 4.36 -8.71 6.68
C VAL A 377 4.74 -7.70 7.77
N SER A 378 4.32 -6.44 7.68
CA SER A 378 4.47 -5.50 8.81
C SER A 378 3.72 -5.99 10.06
N GLY A 379 2.51 -6.53 9.92
CA GLY A 379 1.78 -7.15 11.03
C GLY A 379 2.46 -8.43 11.54
N LEU A 380 3.03 -9.23 10.64
CA LEU A 380 3.82 -10.40 11.04
C LEU A 380 5.12 -9.99 11.77
N GLU A 381 5.75 -8.86 11.41
CA GLU A 381 6.88 -8.28 12.16
C GLU A 381 6.46 -7.91 13.59
N MET A 382 5.27 -7.27 13.75
CA MET A 382 4.73 -6.98 15.08
C MET A 382 4.56 -8.27 15.89
N SER A 383 4.00 -9.33 15.31
CA SER A 383 3.80 -10.62 15.98
C SER A 383 5.13 -11.26 16.39
N GLN A 384 6.12 -11.29 15.52
CA GLN A 384 7.48 -11.78 15.82
C GLN A 384 8.11 -11.00 16.97
N ASN A 385 7.98 -9.66 16.95
CA ASN A 385 8.53 -8.81 18.00
C ASN A 385 7.83 -9.03 19.35
N ALA A 386 6.51 -9.18 19.36
CA ALA A 386 5.74 -9.44 20.58
C ALA A 386 6.12 -10.79 21.22
N MET A 387 6.35 -11.81 20.40
CA MET A 387 6.82 -13.13 20.84
C MET A 387 8.33 -13.18 21.13
N ARG A 388 9.09 -12.15 20.72
CA ARG A 388 10.57 -12.12 20.75
C ARG A 388 11.20 -13.28 19.98
N LEU A 389 10.60 -13.64 18.84
CA LEU A 389 11.07 -14.68 17.94
C LEU A 389 11.32 -14.10 16.56
N LEU A 390 12.20 -14.73 15.81
CA LEU A 390 12.41 -14.49 14.40
C LEU A 390 11.98 -15.73 13.61
N TRP A 391 11.05 -15.55 12.68
CA TRP A 391 10.64 -16.61 11.76
C TRP A 391 11.59 -16.69 10.56
N THR A 392 11.73 -17.88 10.01
CA THR A 392 12.44 -18.12 8.75
C THR A 392 11.72 -17.45 7.58
N ALA A 393 12.43 -17.22 6.48
CA ALA A 393 11.82 -16.66 5.26
C ALA A 393 10.64 -17.51 4.77
N GLY A 394 10.77 -18.85 4.82
CA GLY A 394 9.70 -19.77 4.42
C GLY A 394 8.46 -19.68 5.30
N GLU A 395 8.61 -19.50 6.62
CA GLU A 395 7.48 -19.30 7.55
C GLU A 395 6.76 -17.99 7.26
N VAL A 396 7.50 -16.89 7.04
CA VAL A 396 6.91 -15.59 6.72
C VAL A 396 6.22 -15.63 5.37
N ASP A 397 6.85 -16.21 4.33
CA ASP A 397 6.26 -16.32 2.99
C ASP A 397 4.99 -17.17 2.98
N SER A 398 4.99 -18.30 3.69
CA SER A 398 3.79 -19.15 3.83
C SER A 398 2.63 -18.42 4.51
N LYS A 399 2.91 -17.63 5.56
CA LYS A 399 1.91 -16.81 6.24
C LYS A 399 1.42 -15.67 5.33
N LEU A 400 2.32 -15.04 4.59
CA LEU A 400 1.96 -14.01 3.59
C LEU A 400 1.03 -14.59 2.53
N HIS A 401 1.35 -15.75 1.97
CA HIS A 401 0.51 -16.42 0.98
C HIS A 401 -0.89 -16.72 1.52
N ALA A 402 -0.98 -17.30 2.73
CA ALA A 402 -2.26 -17.58 3.40
C ALA A 402 -3.10 -16.30 3.64
N ILE A 403 -2.46 -15.19 4.01
CA ILE A 403 -3.13 -13.89 4.17
C ILE A 403 -3.67 -13.40 2.82
N MET A 404 -2.88 -13.46 1.75
CA MET A 404 -3.33 -13.03 0.42
C MET A 404 -4.49 -13.87 -0.11
N GLN A 405 -4.49 -15.19 0.16
CA GLN A 405 -5.63 -16.07 -0.12
C GLN A 405 -6.88 -15.66 0.66
N SER A 406 -6.72 -15.35 1.95
CA SER A 406 -7.83 -14.89 2.79
C SER A 406 -8.42 -13.56 2.29
N ILE A 407 -7.56 -12.61 1.88
CA ILE A 407 -8.01 -11.35 1.27
C ILE A 407 -8.79 -11.61 -0.01
N HIS A 408 -8.27 -12.48 -0.89
CA HIS A 408 -8.95 -12.85 -2.13
C HIS A 408 -10.32 -13.47 -1.85
N HIS A 409 -10.42 -14.43 -0.92
CA HIS A 409 -11.69 -15.05 -0.55
C HIS A 409 -12.70 -14.03 -0.02
N ALA A 410 -12.27 -13.08 0.81
CA ALA A 410 -13.13 -12.02 1.30
C ALA A 410 -13.63 -11.11 0.16
N CYS A 411 -12.76 -10.75 -0.77
CA CYS A 411 -13.14 -9.97 -1.95
C CYS A 411 -14.15 -10.71 -2.84
N VAL A 412 -13.99 -12.01 -3.04
CA VAL A 412 -14.93 -12.84 -3.78
C VAL A 412 -16.28 -12.90 -3.06
N HIS A 413 -16.28 -13.18 -1.76
CA HIS A 413 -17.51 -13.31 -0.97
C HIS A 413 -18.42 -12.10 -1.08
N TYR A 414 -17.87 -10.89 -1.06
CA TYR A 414 -18.64 -9.65 -1.13
C TYR A 414 -18.75 -9.05 -2.54
N GLY A 415 -17.94 -9.51 -3.48
CA GLY A 415 -17.87 -8.94 -4.83
C GLY A 415 -18.49 -9.81 -5.92
N GLU A 416 -18.87 -11.07 -5.63
CA GLU A 416 -19.45 -11.98 -6.63
C GLU A 416 -20.92 -11.67 -6.88
N GLU A 417 -21.26 -11.32 -8.12
CA GLU A 417 -22.63 -11.07 -8.58
C GLU A 417 -22.81 -11.67 -9.98
N ASN A 418 -23.85 -12.49 -10.15
CA ASN A 418 -24.21 -13.10 -11.44
C ASN A 418 -23.05 -13.84 -12.14
N GLY A 419 -22.19 -14.52 -11.36
CA GLY A 419 -21.04 -15.26 -11.86
C GLY A 419 -19.83 -14.38 -12.27
N ARG A 420 -19.88 -13.09 -12.00
CA ARG A 420 -18.76 -12.15 -12.16
C ARG A 420 -18.29 -11.63 -10.80
N ILE A 421 -17.01 -11.35 -10.68
CA ILE A 421 -16.43 -10.84 -9.43
C ILE A 421 -15.96 -9.42 -9.65
N ASN A 422 -16.57 -8.48 -8.91
CA ASN A 422 -16.07 -7.11 -8.77
C ASN A 422 -15.19 -7.03 -7.53
N TYR A 423 -13.87 -7.18 -7.71
CA TYR A 423 -12.90 -7.16 -6.61
C TYR A 423 -12.80 -5.79 -5.93
N VAL A 424 -13.11 -4.69 -6.63
CA VAL A 424 -13.13 -3.33 -6.05
C VAL A 424 -14.25 -3.23 -5.02
N LYS A 425 -15.48 -3.59 -5.42
CA LYS A 425 -16.64 -3.66 -4.53
C LYS A 425 -16.38 -4.63 -3.38
N GLY A 426 -15.89 -5.83 -3.70
CA GLY A 426 -15.59 -6.86 -2.71
C GLY A 426 -14.59 -6.41 -1.65
N ALA A 427 -13.51 -5.76 -2.05
CA ALA A 427 -12.50 -5.24 -1.13
C ALA A 427 -13.04 -4.13 -0.22
N ASN A 428 -13.83 -3.21 -0.77
CA ASN A 428 -14.43 -2.13 0.01
C ASN A 428 -15.44 -2.66 1.04
N ILE A 429 -16.33 -3.56 0.65
CA ILE A 429 -17.32 -4.14 1.57
C ILE A 429 -16.63 -5.01 2.63
N ALA A 430 -15.72 -5.91 2.25
CA ALA A 430 -15.01 -6.77 3.18
C ALA A 430 -14.23 -5.95 4.23
N GLY A 431 -13.52 -4.91 3.78
CA GLY A 431 -12.80 -4.01 4.67
C GLY A 431 -13.72 -3.26 5.63
N PHE A 432 -14.84 -2.75 5.12
CA PHE A 432 -15.85 -2.02 5.90
C PHE A 432 -16.50 -2.90 6.96
N VAL A 433 -17.05 -4.05 6.57
CA VAL A 433 -17.82 -4.93 7.46
C VAL A 433 -17.02 -5.32 8.69
N LYS A 434 -15.77 -5.73 8.51
CA LYS A 434 -14.91 -6.12 9.63
C LYS A 434 -14.71 -4.99 10.66
N VAL A 435 -14.48 -3.77 10.19
CA VAL A 435 -14.30 -2.61 11.08
C VAL A 435 -15.63 -2.21 11.71
N ALA A 436 -16.70 -2.12 10.91
CA ALA A 436 -18.02 -1.71 11.36
C ALA A 436 -18.60 -2.67 12.41
N ASP A 437 -18.48 -3.98 12.19
CA ASP A 437 -18.96 -4.99 13.16
C ASP A 437 -18.18 -4.91 14.48
N ALA A 438 -16.85 -4.70 14.43
CA ALA A 438 -16.06 -4.49 15.64
C ALA A 438 -16.50 -3.21 16.37
N MET A 439 -16.74 -2.13 15.65
CA MET A 439 -17.23 -0.87 16.25
C MET A 439 -18.63 -1.03 16.88
N LEU A 440 -19.53 -1.81 16.23
CA LEU A 440 -20.85 -2.11 16.77
C LEU A 440 -20.75 -2.95 18.04
N ALA A 441 -19.91 -3.99 18.04
CA ALA A 441 -19.72 -4.89 19.17
C ALA A 441 -19.12 -4.18 20.40
N GLN A 442 -18.23 -3.20 20.17
CA GLN A 442 -17.58 -2.43 21.23
C GLN A 442 -18.44 -1.26 21.75
N GLY A 443 -19.51 -0.91 21.05
CA GLY A 443 -20.41 0.18 21.43
C GLY A 443 -19.90 1.55 21.01
N VAL A 444 -20.37 2.60 21.71
CA VAL A 444 -19.97 4.00 21.48
C VAL A 444 -18.88 4.36 22.49
N VAL A 445 -17.65 4.31 22.03
CA VAL A 445 -16.44 4.59 22.82
C VAL A 445 -15.63 5.70 22.17
#